data_7893c19d5b107b9c4a28d11f68b37ffa
#
_entry.id   7893c19d5b107b9c4a28d11f68b37ffa
#
_cell.length_a   1.000
_cell.length_b   1.000
_cell.length_c   1.000
_cell.angle_alpha   90.00
_cell.angle_beta   90.00
_cell.angle_gamma   90.00
#
_symmetry.space_group_name_H-M   'P 1'
#
loop_
_entity.id
_entity.type
_entity.pdbx_description
1 polymer ?
#
loop_
_entity_poly.entity_id
_entity_poly.type
_entity_poly.pdbx_seq_one_letter_code
_entity_poly.pdbx_strand_id
1 'polypeptide(L)'
;MLPDTPLLLAFVGASLVLALTPGPAVVYIVARTLAQGRACGLASVLGVALGNLGNAIGAALGLAALFAISSAAFTVVKWAGAAYLVWLGVRMWRSKPAGAADAPQAPAQPLARVFRDGFVVALLNPKTTLFFAAFLPQFMDAHGSPLLQTLALGGVFVAIAACTDLAYVATASLVAPRLGRATRHAVWGNRIAGTSFIGLGVLTAMGSRPTR
;
A
#
# COMPACT_ATOMS: atom_id res chain seq x y z
N MET A 1 -1.04 -5.00 27.07
CA MET A 1 -1.09 -6.43 26.74
C MET A 1 -1.99 -6.59 25.51
N LEU A 2 -1.90 -7.71 24.81
CA LEU A 2 -2.78 -7.98 23.68
C LEU A 2 -4.24 -8.14 24.16
N PRO A 3 -5.24 -7.85 23.31
CA PRO A 3 -6.63 -8.16 23.61
C PRO A 3 -6.84 -9.66 23.79
N ASP A 4 -7.99 -10.03 24.33
CA ASP A 4 -8.33 -11.44 24.50
C ASP A 4 -8.36 -12.23 23.19
N THR A 5 -8.23 -13.54 23.27
CA THR A 5 -8.07 -14.40 22.10
C THR A 5 -9.18 -14.23 21.04
N PRO A 6 -10.48 -14.12 21.39
CA PRO A 6 -11.52 -13.91 20.39
C PRO A 6 -11.37 -12.60 19.60
N LEU A 7 -11.07 -11.48 20.28
CA LEU A 7 -10.83 -10.18 19.64
C LEU A 7 -9.59 -10.19 18.76
N LEU A 8 -8.52 -10.85 19.22
CA LEU A 8 -7.29 -10.99 18.43
C LEU A 8 -7.54 -11.81 17.15
N LEU A 9 -8.27 -12.93 17.24
CA LEU A 9 -8.61 -13.73 16.07
C LEU A 9 -9.50 -12.96 15.08
N ALA A 10 -10.47 -12.21 15.59
CA ALA A 10 -11.30 -11.35 14.76
C ALA A 10 -10.47 -10.25 14.05
N PHE A 11 -9.50 -9.64 14.76
CA PHE A 11 -8.56 -8.67 14.18
C PHE A 11 -7.69 -9.30 13.09
N VAL A 12 -7.12 -10.48 13.34
CA VAL A 12 -6.32 -11.23 12.35
C VAL A 12 -7.14 -11.51 11.10
N GLY A 13 -8.38 -11.97 11.25
CA GLY A 13 -9.31 -12.21 10.15
C GLY A 13 -9.60 -10.94 9.34
N ALA A 14 -9.94 -9.83 10.01
CA ALA A 14 -10.19 -8.55 9.36
C ALA A 14 -8.93 -8.02 8.65
N SER A 15 -7.77 -8.13 9.28
CA SER A 15 -6.47 -7.74 8.72
C SER A 15 -6.13 -8.55 7.48
N LEU A 16 -6.37 -9.86 7.50
CA LEU A 16 -6.13 -10.74 6.36
C LEU A 16 -7.04 -10.39 5.17
N VAL A 17 -8.34 -10.19 5.42
CA VAL A 17 -9.28 -9.74 4.38
C VAL A 17 -8.84 -8.42 3.77
N LEU A 18 -8.43 -7.46 4.61
CA LEU A 18 -7.92 -6.18 4.14
C LEU A 18 -6.64 -6.36 3.31
N ALA A 19 -5.66 -7.12 3.79
CA ALA A 19 -4.38 -7.33 3.13
C ALA A 19 -4.53 -8.03 1.77
N LEU A 20 -5.42 -9.02 1.69
CA LEU A 20 -5.73 -9.74 0.45
C LEU A 20 -6.57 -8.91 -0.55
N THR A 21 -7.25 -7.87 -0.09
CA THR A 21 -7.99 -6.99 -0.99
C THR A 21 -7.01 -6.06 -1.73
N PRO A 22 -6.91 -6.13 -3.08
CA PRO A 22 -5.98 -5.29 -3.81
C PRO A 22 -6.26 -3.80 -3.59
N GLY A 23 -5.21 -3.06 -3.27
CA GLY A 23 -5.24 -1.61 -3.10
C GLY A 23 -3.97 -0.98 -3.68
N PRO A 24 -3.75 0.33 -3.49
CA PRO A 24 -2.62 1.06 -4.06
C PRO A 24 -1.26 0.39 -3.79
N ALA A 25 -1.03 -0.10 -2.58
CA ALA A 25 0.22 -0.75 -2.20
C ALA A 25 0.45 -2.06 -2.97
N VAL A 26 -0.57 -2.94 -3.04
CA VAL A 26 -0.48 -4.20 -3.79
C VAL A 26 -0.26 -3.94 -5.28
N VAL A 27 -1.00 -3.00 -5.87
CA VAL A 27 -0.84 -2.61 -7.29
C VAL A 27 0.58 -2.10 -7.52
N TYR A 28 1.13 -1.29 -6.62
CA TYR A 28 2.51 -0.80 -6.69
C TYR A 28 3.52 -1.95 -6.69
N ILE A 29 3.41 -2.87 -5.70
CA ILE A 29 4.31 -4.03 -5.54
C ILE A 29 4.29 -4.91 -6.78
N VAL A 30 3.10 -5.29 -7.25
CA VAL A 30 2.93 -6.16 -8.44
C VAL A 30 3.48 -5.48 -9.69
N ALA A 31 3.17 -4.21 -9.91
CA ALA A 31 3.67 -3.46 -11.06
C ALA A 31 5.20 -3.37 -11.07
N ARG A 32 5.84 -3.11 -9.92
CA ARG A 32 7.30 -3.07 -9.80
C ARG A 32 7.92 -4.44 -10.01
N THR A 33 7.31 -5.49 -9.48
CA THR A 33 7.78 -6.87 -9.67
C THR A 33 7.74 -7.27 -11.14
N LEU A 34 6.64 -7.01 -11.83
CA LEU A 34 6.48 -7.34 -13.23
C LEU A 34 7.41 -6.52 -14.14
N ALA A 35 7.59 -5.23 -13.86
CA ALA A 35 8.37 -4.33 -14.71
C ALA A 35 9.89 -4.42 -14.48
N GLN A 36 10.34 -4.68 -13.24
CA GLN A 36 11.75 -4.55 -12.84
C GLN A 36 12.28 -5.79 -12.08
N GLY A 37 11.46 -6.83 -11.95
CA GLY A 37 11.84 -8.09 -11.35
C GLY A 37 11.72 -8.14 -9.83
N ARG A 38 12.06 -9.32 -9.29
CA ARG A 38 11.84 -9.69 -7.88
C ARG A 38 12.54 -8.75 -6.89
N ALA A 39 13.75 -8.28 -7.18
CA ALA A 39 14.48 -7.40 -6.27
C ALA A 39 13.75 -6.08 -6.02
N CYS A 40 13.16 -5.48 -7.08
CA CYS A 40 12.33 -4.29 -6.96
C CYS A 40 11.00 -4.58 -6.26
N GLY A 41 10.42 -5.78 -6.48
CA GLY A 41 9.25 -6.22 -5.71
C GLY A 41 9.54 -6.28 -4.21
N LEU A 42 10.65 -6.90 -3.80
CA LEU A 42 11.05 -6.99 -2.40
C LEU A 42 11.35 -5.62 -1.78
N ALA A 43 12.05 -4.73 -2.51
CA ALA A 43 12.26 -3.35 -2.06
C ALA A 43 10.93 -2.59 -1.88
N SER A 44 9.95 -2.85 -2.75
CA SER A 44 8.59 -2.31 -2.62
C SER A 44 7.91 -2.81 -1.34
N VAL A 45 7.98 -4.11 -1.05
CA VAL A 45 7.40 -4.70 0.17
C VAL A 45 8.00 -4.08 1.43
N LEU A 46 9.33 -3.93 1.48
CA LEU A 46 9.99 -3.28 2.62
C LEU A 46 9.54 -1.83 2.80
N GLY A 47 9.44 -1.07 1.71
CA GLY A 47 8.91 0.30 1.75
C GLY A 47 7.47 0.35 2.24
N VAL A 48 6.60 -0.50 1.70
CA VAL A 48 5.19 -0.59 2.09
C VAL A 48 5.04 -1.02 3.55
N ALA A 49 5.81 -2.00 4.02
CA ALA A 49 5.78 -2.44 5.41
C ALA A 49 6.15 -1.31 6.37
N LEU A 50 7.21 -0.54 6.06
CA LEU A 50 7.59 0.62 6.87
C LEU A 50 6.54 1.75 6.82
N GLY A 51 5.90 1.98 5.67
CA GLY A 51 4.80 2.94 5.56
C GLY A 51 3.56 2.52 6.37
N ASN A 52 3.22 1.24 6.36
CA ASN A 52 2.15 0.68 7.20
C ASN A 52 2.50 0.79 8.70
N LEU A 53 3.77 0.58 9.06
CA LEU A 53 4.23 0.81 10.44
C LEU A 53 4.10 2.29 10.84
N GLY A 54 4.41 3.21 9.91
CA GLY A 54 4.19 4.64 10.10
C GLY A 54 2.71 4.97 10.38
N ASN A 55 1.78 4.34 9.66
CA ASN A 55 0.34 4.47 9.92
C ASN A 55 -0.04 3.91 11.31
N ALA A 56 0.53 2.78 11.71
CA ALA A 56 0.28 2.19 13.03
C ALA A 56 0.77 3.10 14.16
N ILE A 57 1.98 3.64 14.03
CA ILE A 57 2.54 4.61 14.97
C ILE A 57 1.70 5.89 15.00
N GLY A 58 1.31 6.40 13.83
CA GLY A 58 0.43 7.56 13.73
C GLY A 58 -0.91 7.35 14.44
N ALA A 59 -1.50 6.17 14.29
CA ALA A 59 -2.73 5.81 15.01
C ALA A 59 -2.50 5.74 16.53
N ALA A 60 -1.38 5.15 16.95
CA ALA A 60 -1.01 5.05 18.35
C ALA A 60 -0.79 6.42 19.01
N LEU A 61 -0.27 7.38 18.28
CA LEU A 61 -0.10 8.77 18.71
C LEU A 61 -1.39 9.60 18.66
N GLY A 62 -2.52 9.00 18.32
CA GLY A 62 -3.81 9.66 18.26
C GLY A 62 -4.09 10.47 17.01
N LEU A 63 -3.28 10.33 15.94
CA LEU A 63 -3.57 10.97 14.66
C LEU A 63 -4.91 10.52 14.09
N ALA A 64 -5.32 9.29 14.37
CA ALA A 64 -6.65 8.77 14.04
C ALA A 64 -7.76 9.59 14.71
N ALA A 65 -7.58 9.97 15.99
CA ALA A 65 -8.51 10.85 16.71
C ALA A 65 -8.51 12.27 16.11
N LEU A 66 -7.34 12.79 15.72
CA LEU A 66 -7.25 14.08 15.06
C LEU A 66 -8.03 14.10 13.74
N PHE A 67 -7.94 13.06 12.92
CA PHE A 67 -8.71 12.93 11.69
C PHE A 67 -10.22 12.75 11.95
N ALA A 68 -10.59 12.14 13.06
CA ALA A 68 -12.00 12.03 13.46
C ALA A 68 -12.59 13.40 13.86
N ILE A 69 -11.79 14.27 14.49
CA ILE A 69 -12.20 15.58 14.99
C ILE A 69 -12.04 16.66 13.90
N SER A 70 -10.95 16.62 13.12
CA SER A 70 -10.63 17.62 12.10
C SER A 70 -10.93 17.13 10.69
N SER A 71 -12.04 17.63 10.13
CA SER A 71 -12.38 17.40 8.73
C SER A 71 -11.32 17.94 7.76
N ALA A 72 -10.65 19.03 8.13
CA ALA A 72 -9.60 19.64 7.33
C ALA A 72 -8.35 18.72 7.25
N ALA A 73 -7.89 18.17 8.37
CA ALA A 73 -6.74 17.26 8.38
C ALA A 73 -7.00 16.00 7.52
N PHE A 74 -8.17 15.38 7.66
CA PHE A 74 -8.57 14.26 6.82
C PHE A 74 -8.59 14.65 5.34
N THR A 75 -9.17 15.82 5.01
CA THR A 75 -9.27 16.32 3.64
C THR A 75 -7.89 16.56 3.03
N VAL A 76 -6.95 17.15 3.75
CA VAL A 76 -5.57 17.36 3.30
C VAL A 76 -4.89 16.03 2.98
N VAL A 77 -4.93 15.05 3.88
CA VAL A 77 -4.31 13.73 3.66
C VAL A 77 -4.96 13.00 2.48
N LYS A 78 -6.29 13.05 2.38
CA LYS A 78 -7.05 12.47 1.26
C LYS A 78 -6.59 13.03 -0.09
N TRP A 79 -6.56 14.36 -0.22
CA TRP A 79 -6.17 15.01 -1.47
C TRP A 79 -4.68 14.85 -1.78
N ALA A 80 -3.80 14.89 -0.78
CA ALA A 80 -2.38 14.61 -0.96
C ALA A 80 -2.13 13.18 -1.46
N GLY A 81 -2.81 12.20 -0.87
CA GLY A 81 -2.76 10.80 -1.30
C GLY A 81 -3.30 10.61 -2.72
N ALA A 82 -4.47 11.21 -3.02
CA ALA A 82 -5.06 11.17 -4.36
C ALA A 82 -4.13 11.79 -5.42
N ALA A 83 -3.61 12.98 -5.15
CA ALA A 83 -2.67 13.67 -6.04
C ALA A 83 -1.39 12.85 -6.27
N TYR A 84 -0.84 12.26 -5.20
CA TYR A 84 0.35 11.39 -5.30
C TYR A 84 0.08 10.15 -6.15
N LEU A 85 -1.07 9.48 -5.97
CA LEU A 85 -1.43 8.31 -6.77
C LEU A 85 -1.61 8.68 -8.26
N VAL A 86 -2.30 9.78 -8.55
CA VAL A 86 -2.44 10.28 -9.93
C VAL A 86 -1.07 10.61 -10.53
N TRP A 87 -0.21 11.32 -9.80
CA TRP A 87 1.15 11.64 -10.25
C TRP A 87 1.96 10.36 -10.54
N LEU A 88 1.91 9.37 -9.64
CA LEU A 88 2.60 8.09 -9.82
C LEU A 88 2.06 7.34 -11.04
N GLY A 89 0.74 7.32 -11.22
CA GLY A 89 0.07 6.70 -12.37
C GLY A 89 0.46 7.36 -13.69
N VAL A 90 0.44 8.68 -13.77
CA VAL A 90 0.87 9.45 -14.96
C VAL A 90 2.34 9.19 -15.25
N ARG A 91 3.19 9.14 -14.23
CA ARG A 91 4.62 8.84 -14.38
C ARG A 91 4.85 7.44 -14.92
N MET A 92 4.09 6.43 -14.45
CA MET A 92 4.14 5.07 -15.00
C MET A 92 3.62 5.03 -16.45
N TRP A 93 2.60 5.77 -16.77
CA TRP A 93 2.04 5.88 -18.12
C TRP A 93 3.02 6.51 -19.13
N ARG A 94 3.77 7.52 -18.68
CA ARG A 94 4.79 8.24 -19.47
C ARG A 94 6.13 7.52 -19.53
N SER A 95 6.36 6.50 -18.70
CA SER A 95 7.60 5.71 -18.77
C SER A 95 7.65 4.99 -20.11
N LYS A 96 8.63 5.36 -20.95
CA LYS A 96 8.88 4.69 -22.21
C LYS A 96 9.18 3.22 -21.95
N PRO A 97 8.64 2.29 -22.73
CA PRO A 97 9.04 0.89 -22.64
C PRO A 97 10.54 0.79 -22.95
N ALA A 98 11.27 0.11 -22.12
CA ALA A 98 12.57 -0.39 -22.49
C ALA A 98 12.35 -1.47 -23.56
N GLY A 99 12.57 -1.13 -24.84
CA GLY A 99 12.44 -2.15 -25.87
C GLY A 99 12.21 -1.63 -27.29
N ALA A 100 13.25 -1.32 -27.97
CA ALA A 100 13.58 -1.89 -29.26
C ALA A 100 14.92 -2.60 -29.08
N ALA A 101 15.19 -3.65 -29.82
CA ALA A 101 16.30 -4.57 -29.65
C ALA A 101 17.72 -3.98 -29.56
N ASP A 102 17.87 -2.65 -29.66
CA ASP A 102 19.13 -1.92 -29.63
C ASP A 102 19.17 -0.69 -28.71
N ALA A 103 18.11 -0.45 -27.89
CA ALA A 103 18.19 0.63 -26.91
C ALA A 103 18.81 0.11 -25.63
N PRO A 104 19.81 0.83 -25.01
CA PRO A 104 20.29 0.50 -23.68
C PRO A 104 19.08 0.36 -22.76
N GLN A 105 18.96 -0.76 -22.05
CA GLN A 105 17.89 -0.97 -21.07
C GLN A 105 17.82 0.26 -20.19
N ALA A 106 16.65 0.93 -20.16
CA ALA A 106 16.50 2.07 -19.26
C ALA A 106 16.95 1.61 -17.87
N PRO A 107 17.89 2.32 -17.23
CA PRO A 107 18.51 1.84 -16.01
C PRO A 107 17.43 1.48 -15.01
N ALA A 108 17.49 0.27 -14.45
CA ALA A 108 16.57 -0.17 -13.41
C ALA A 108 16.54 0.92 -12.33
N GLN A 109 15.37 1.31 -11.88
CA GLN A 109 15.31 2.34 -10.84
C GLN A 109 16.07 1.86 -9.62
N PRO A 110 16.88 2.72 -8.96
CA PRO A 110 17.60 2.32 -7.76
C PRO A 110 16.62 1.77 -6.72
N LEU A 111 16.98 0.66 -6.07
CA LEU A 111 16.14 0.01 -5.06
C LEU A 111 15.69 0.97 -3.95
N ALA A 112 16.58 1.92 -3.56
CA ALA A 112 16.27 2.96 -2.59
C ALA A 112 15.10 3.86 -3.04
N ARG A 113 14.98 4.15 -4.33
CA ARG A 113 13.87 4.93 -4.87
C ARG A 113 12.57 4.12 -4.87
N VAL A 114 12.66 2.84 -5.26
CA VAL A 114 11.52 1.92 -5.24
C VAL A 114 10.99 1.74 -3.81
N PHE A 115 11.89 1.56 -2.85
CA PHE A 115 11.57 1.51 -1.42
C PHE A 115 10.86 2.79 -0.95
N ARG A 116 11.43 3.97 -1.23
CA ARG A 116 10.86 5.26 -0.83
C ARG A 116 9.46 5.48 -1.43
N ASP A 117 9.31 5.19 -2.71
CA ASP A 117 8.01 5.33 -3.39
C ASP A 117 6.97 4.38 -2.75
N GLY A 118 7.37 3.13 -2.41
CA GLY A 118 6.53 2.17 -1.69
C GLY A 118 6.13 2.65 -0.29
N PHE A 119 7.08 3.22 0.45
CA PHE A 119 6.83 3.84 1.76
C PHE A 119 5.76 4.95 1.65
N VAL A 120 5.92 5.88 0.71
CA VAL A 120 4.98 6.99 0.54
C VAL A 120 3.60 6.48 0.09
N VAL A 121 3.54 5.50 -0.83
CA VAL A 121 2.28 4.88 -1.26
C VAL A 121 1.53 4.28 -0.07
N ALA A 122 2.22 3.58 0.82
CA ALA A 122 1.59 2.96 1.98
C ALA A 122 1.21 3.99 3.06
N LEU A 123 2.08 4.95 3.34
CA LEU A 123 1.82 5.99 4.34
C LEU A 123 0.61 6.85 3.98
N LEU A 124 0.46 7.18 2.68
CA LEU A 124 -0.67 7.96 2.16
C LEU A 124 -1.84 7.07 1.68
N ASN A 125 -1.84 5.79 2.02
CA ASN A 125 -2.89 4.87 1.62
C ASN A 125 -4.15 5.06 2.50
N PRO A 126 -5.24 5.63 1.95
CA PRO A 126 -6.44 5.89 2.74
C PRO A 126 -7.09 4.61 3.26
N LYS A 127 -6.92 3.48 2.55
CA LYS A 127 -7.44 2.17 2.97
C LYS A 127 -6.84 1.75 4.31
N THR A 128 -5.52 1.84 4.46
CA THR A 128 -4.81 1.47 5.69
C THR A 128 -5.06 2.49 6.79
N THR A 129 -5.03 3.78 6.45
CA THR A 129 -5.32 4.87 7.41
C THR A 129 -6.72 4.74 8.00
N LEU A 130 -7.74 4.50 7.17
CA LEU A 130 -9.12 4.30 7.62
C LEU A 130 -9.27 3.03 8.47
N PHE A 131 -8.57 1.96 8.11
CA PHE A 131 -8.57 0.73 8.90
C PHE A 131 -8.04 0.98 10.31
N PHE A 132 -6.90 1.64 10.44
CA PHE A 132 -6.35 1.98 11.75
C PHE A 132 -7.23 2.98 12.51
N ALA A 133 -7.83 3.95 11.82
CA ALA A 133 -8.64 4.98 12.47
C ALA A 133 -10.01 4.45 12.96
N ALA A 134 -10.67 3.61 12.18
CA ALA A 134 -12.06 3.23 12.41
C ALA A 134 -12.23 1.80 12.93
N PHE A 135 -11.38 0.89 12.49
CA PHE A 135 -11.53 -0.54 12.82
C PHE A 135 -10.63 -0.99 13.96
N LEU A 136 -9.37 -0.59 14.02
CA LEU A 136 -8.45 -1.05 15.07
C LEU A 136 -8.98 -0.83 16.49
N PRO A 137 -9.60 0.32 16.84
CA PRO A 137 -10.14 0.54 18.19
C PRO A 137 -11.22 -0.47 18.61
N GLN A 138 -11.91 -1.08 17.64
CA GLN A 138 -12.98 -2.05 17.93
C GLN A 138 -12.45 -3.40 18.43
N PHE A 139 -11.15 -3.65 18.26
CA PHE A 139 -10.47 -4.87 18.69
C PHE A 139 -9.62 -4.67 19.95
N MET A 140 -9.74 -3.51 20.58
CA MET A 140 -8.97 -3.19 21.79
C MET A 140 -9.78 -3.52 23.03
N ASP A 141 -9.10 -4.02 24.05
CA ASP A 141 -9.67 -4.16 25.38
C ASP A 141 -9.75 -2.79 26.09
N ALA A 142 -10.92 -2.46 26.64
CA ALA A 142 -11.16 -1.19 27.33
C ALA A 142 -10.27 -1.00 28.59
N HIS A 143 -9.78 -2.09 29.19
CA HIS A 143 -8.95 -2.07 30.39
C HIS A 143 -7.45 -2.05 30.09
N GLY A 144 -7.06 -2.21 28.82
CA GLY A 144 -5.67 -2.22 28.38
C GLY A 144 -5.13 -0.83 28.04
N SER A 145 -3.80 -0.69 27.96
CA SER A 145 -3.18 0.54 27.46
C SER A 145 -3.47 0.73 25.97
N PRO A 146 -4.17 1.82 25.56
CA PRO A 146 -4.49 2.05 24.14
C PRO A 146 -3.23 2.13 23.26
N LEU A 147 -2.17 2.78 23.76
CA LEU A 147 -0.91 2.91 23.03
C LEU A 147 -0.27 1.54 22.75
N LEU A 148 -0.15 0.70 23.79
CA LEU A 148 0.50 -0.61 23.64
C LEU A 148 -0.32 -1.56 22.77
N GLN A 149 -1.64 -1.54 22.90
CA GLN A 149 -2.53 -2.36 22.05
C GLN A 149 -2.48 -1.90 20.59
N THR A 150 -2.50 -0.59 20.33
CA THR A 150 -2.39 -0.06 18.98
C THR A 150 -1.07 -0.44 18.31
N LEU A 151 0.04 -0.36 19.05
CA LEU A 151 1.36 -0.76 18.53
C LEU A 151 1.43 -2.27 18.29
N ALA A 152 0.91 -3.07 19.21
CA ALA A 152 0.92 -4.52 19.09
C ALA A 152 0.03 -5.02 17.92
N LEU A 153 -1.22 -4.55 17.85
CA LEU A 153 -2.13 -4.88 16.76
C LEU A 153 -1.61 -4.32 15.42
N GLY A 154 -1.04 -3.12 15.42
CA GLY A 154 -0.37 -2.54 14.26
C GLY A 154 0.79 -3.40 13.77
N GLY A 155 1.62 -3.92 14.67
CA GLY A 155 2.69 -4.88 14.35
C GLY A 155 2.16 -6.17 13.73
N VAL A 156 1.09 -6.73 14.30
CA VAL A 156 0.40 -7.92 13.75
C VAL A 156 -0.11 -7.64 12.34
N PHE A 157 -0.77 -6.49 12.12
CA PHE A 157 -1.22 -6.10 10.78
C PHE A 157 -0.07 -5.97 9.79
N VAL A 158 1.03 -5.31 10.17
CA VAL A 158 2.21 -5.14 9.30
C VAL A 158 2.80 -6.50 8.93
N ALA A 159 2.87 -7.44 9.87
CA ALA A 159 3.36 -8.81 9.59
C ALA A 159 2.44 -9.54 8.59
N ILE A 160 1.12 -9.50 8.79
CA ILE A 160 0.14 -10.11 7.88
C ILE A 160 0.24 -9.46 6.49
N ALA A 161 0.28 -8.13 6.40
CA ALA A 161 0.40 -7.40 5.15
C ALA A 161 1.71 -7.74 4.43
N ALA A 162 2.84 -7.79 5.15
CA ALA A 162 4.12 -8.16 4.55
C ALA A 162 4.11 -9.61 4.01
N CYS A 163 3.51 -10.57 4.72
CA CYS A 163 3.36 -11.95 4.24
C CYS A 163 2.52 -12.03 2.96
N THR A 164 1.38 -11.33 2.91
CA THR A 164 0.53 -11.29 1.71
C THR A 164 1.22 -10.56 0.56
N ASP A 165 1.94 -9.48 0.82
CA ASP A 165 2.71 -8.73 -0.17
C ASP A 165 3.85 -9.58 -0.76
N LEU A 166 4.54 -10.38 0.06
CA LEU A 166 5.54 -11.36 -0.41
C LEU A 166 4.91 -12.42 -1.31
N ALA A 167 3.69 -12.89 -0.99
CA ALA A 167 2.97 -13.83 -1.85
C ALA A 167 2.62 -13.18 -3.21
N TYR A 168 2.24 -11.89 -3.24
CA TYR A 168 2.05 -11.15 -4.48
C TYR A 168 3.35 -11.02 -5.29
N VAL A 169 4.49 -10.75 -4.65
CA VAL A 169 5.80 -10.73 -5.32
C VAL A 169 6.14 -12.10 -5.90
N ALA A 170 5.95 -13.17 -5.13
CA ALA A 170 6.21 -14.53 -5.59
C ALA A 170 5.36 -14.88 -6.82
N THR A 171 4.05 -14.67 -6.73
CA THR A 171 3.11 -14.93 -7.82
C THR A 171 3.44 -14.10 -9.07
N ALA A 172 3.65 -12.80 -8.91
CA ALA A 172 4.03 -11.93 -10.01
C ALA A 172 5.35 -12.34 -10.67
N SER A 173 6.34 -12.77 -9.86
CA SER A 173 7.63 -13.25 -10.36
C SER A 173 7.51 -14.54 -11.16
N LEU A 174 6.61 -15.45 -10.79
CA LEU A 174 6.35 -16.71 -11.51
C LEU A 174 5.60 -16.46 -12.84
N VAL A 175 4.74 -15.46 -12.87
CA VAL A 175 3.94 -15.13 -14.06
C VAL A 175 4.73 -14.28 -15.06
N ALA A 176 5.63 -13.42 -14.58
CA ALA A 176 6.42 -12.50 -15.41
C ALA A 176 7.12 -13.17 -16.62
N PRO A 177 7.78 -14.35 -16.49
CA PRO A 177 8.42 -15.01 -17.63
C PRO A 177 7.44 -15.53 -18.67
N ARG A 178 6.21 -15.91 -18.23
CA ARG A 178 5.16 -16.42 -19.10
C ARG A 178 4.46 -15.33 -19.91
N LEU A 179 4.50 -14.09 -19.42
CA LEU A 179 3.99 -12.92 -20.14
C LEU A 179 4.86 -12.51 -21.33
N GLY A 180 5.97 -13.22 -21.56
CA GLY A 180 6.84 -13.11 -22.73
C GLY A 180 7.80 -11.92 -22.67
N ARG A 181 8.96 -12.08 -23.30
CA ARG A 181 9.95 -11.01 -23.54
C ARG A 181 9.45 -9.90 -24.48
N ALA A 182 8.15 -9.88 -24.82
CA ALA A 182 7.62 -8.91 -25.73
C ALA A 182 7.53 -7.55 -25.04
N THR A 183 8.31 -6.61 -25.52
CA THR A 183 8.26 -5.16 -25.25
C THR A 183 6.83 -4.61 -25.15
N ARG A 184 5.92 -5.20 -25.91
CA ARG A 184 4.50 -4.91 -25.91
C ARG A 184 3.83 -5.16 -24.54
N HIS A 185 4.24 -6.20 -23.79
CA HIS A 185 3.65 -6.54 -22.49
C HIS A 185 4.17 -5.63 -21.38
N ALA A 186 5.40 -5.14 -21.44
CA ALA A 186 5.93 -4.16 -20.51
C ALA A 186 5.21 -2.80 -20.65
N VAL A 187 4.88 -2.39 -21.89
CA VAL A 187 4.03 -1.21 -22.16
C VAL A 187 2.66 -1.38 -21.53
N TRP A 188 2.03 -2.52 -21.78
CA TRP A 188 0.71 -2.82 -21.23
C TRP A 188 0.73 -2.90 -19.70
N GLY A 189 1.75 -3.54 -19.11
CA GLY A 189 1.94 -3.60 -17.66
C GLY A 189 2.03 -2.20 -17.02
N ASN A 190 2.85 -1.32 -17.57
CA ASN A 190 2.98 0.06 -17.12
C ASN A 190 1.70 0.88 -17.33
N ARG A 191 0.99 0.66 -18.44
CA ARG A 191 -0.29 1.34 -18.71
C ARG A 191 -1.40 0.84 -17.80
N ILE A 192 -1.53 -0.46 -17.59
CA ILE A 192 -2.52 -1.04 -16.65
C ILE A 192 -2.25 -0.51 -15.24
N ALA A 193 -1.01 -0.61 -14.76
CA ALA A 193 -0.63 -0.11 -13.45
C ALA A 193 -0.87 1.41 -13.34
N GLY A 194 -0.43 2.19 -14.34
CA GLY A 194 -0.66 3.64 -14.37
C GLY A 194 -2.14 4.01 -14.35
N THR A 195 -2.96 3.33 -15.15
CA THR A 195 -4.43 3.52 -15.15
C THR A 195 -5.05 3.14 -13.81
N SER A 196 -4.59 2.04 -13.19
CA SER A 196 -5.05 1.63 -11.86
C SER A 196 -4.71 2.67 -10.79
N PHE A 197 -3.49 3.25 -10.81
CA PHE A 197 -3.12 4.33 -9.90
C PHE A 197 -3.93 5.60 -10.11
N ILE A 198 -4.15 6.01 -11.36
CA ILE A 198 -5.01 7.16 -11.68
C ILE A 198 -6.43 6.90 -11.20
N GLY A 199 -6.99 5.73 -11.51
CA GLY A 199 -8.33 5.32 -11.08
C GLY A 199 -8.48 5.32 -9.56
N LEU A 200 -7.51 4.75 -8.84
CA LEU A 200 -7.50 4.76 -7.37
C LEU A 200 -7.35 6.17 -6.80
N GLY A 201 -6.54 7.03 -7.42
CA GLY A 201 -6.41 8.43 -7.02
C GLY A 201 -7.73 9.19 -7.19
N VAL A 202 -8.41 9.01 -8.33
CA VAL A 202 -9.72 9.60 -8.59
C VAL A 202 -10.78 9.07 -7.61
N LEU A 203 -10.85 7.75 -7.39
CA LEU A 203 -11.75 7.15 -6.42
C LEU A 203 -11.50 7.67 -5.00
N THR A 204 -10.22 7.82 -4.61
CA THR A 204 -9.85 8.42 -3.31
C THR A 204 -10.33 9.87 -3.21
N ALA A 205 -10.18 10.66 -4.27
CA ALA A 205 -10.64 12.05 -4.30
C ALA A 205 -12.17 12.16 -4.20
N MET A 206 -12.91 11.25 -4.87
CA MET A 206 -14.38 11.21 -4.88
C MET A 206 -14.98 10.61 -3.59
N GLY A 207 -14.20 9.81 -2.85
CA GLY A 207 -14.67 9.19 -1.61
C GLY A 207 -15.13 10.27 -0.61
N SER A 208 -16.41 10.22 -0.21
CA SER A 208 -16.94 11.04 0.88
C SER A 208 -16.50 10.46 2.23
N ARG A 209 -16.47 11.34 3.24
CA ARG A 209 -16.29 10.91 4.63
C ARG A 209 -17.45 9.97 4.99
N PRO A 210 -17.22 8.84 5.68
CA PRO A 210 -18.33 8.09 6.24
C PRO A 210 -19.13 9.04 7.14
N THR A 211 -20.36 9.34 6.75
CA THR A 211 -21.29 10.05 7.63
C THR A 211 -21.62 9.14 8.79
N ARG A 212 -21.45 9.64 10.01
CA ARG A 212 -21.97 9.00 11.22
C ARG A 212 -23.49 9.01 11.21
#